data_8cb70d0e1ea99b27f9a7803d461927db
#
_entry.id   8cb70d0e1ea99b27f9a7803d461927db
#
_cell.length_a   1.000
_cell.length_b   1.000
_cell.length_c   1.000
_cell.angle_alpha   90.00
_cell.angle_beta   90.00
_cell.angle_gamma   90.00
#
_symmetry.space_group_name_H-M   'P 1'
#
loop_
_entity.id
_entity.type
_entity.pdbx_description
1 polymer ?
#
loop_
_entity_poly.entity_id
_entity_poly.type
_entity_poly.pdbx_seq_one_letter_code
_entity_poly.pdbx_strand_id
1 'polypeptide(L)'
;MCACAKQDNAGQSTVNATSTTITEKTMKSENRTIRLASGGTDYTATLADTDAARLLAERLPMRLSMTELNGNEKYANLDKPLPTKTEKVRRIEAGDVMLWGDNCLVVFYKSFDTPYSYTRIGRISDAKGLAKSLGNGDAEVVFQRNENVGSANKGETATAKFYNYTLLSQTGETVKMDRFKGKVVLIVNTATACGFTPQYEPLEKIYRELHDKGLEIIDIPCNQFGSQAPGTDEEIHTFCTLNYNTTFPQMKKSDVNGEHQLPLYAYLKSQKGFNGFGEGKMADLMRGHLAKINPGYENSSDIKWNFTKFVIDRSGNVVARFEPTADMEAVKAFIMKEIQK
;
A
#
# COMPACT_ATOMS: atom_id res chain seq x y z
N MET A 1 4.05 -29.62 -20.42
CA MET A 1 5.49 -29.98 -20.47
C MET A 1 6.24 -28.66 -20.40
N CYS A 2 6.79 -28.33 -19.23
CA CYS A 2 7.58 -27.14 -19.06
C CYS A 2 8.87 -27.28 -19.89
N ALA A 3 9.06 -26.43 -20.86
CA ALA A 3 10.27 -26.39 -21.67
C ALA A 3 11.37 -25.64 -20.89
N CYS A 4 11.98 -26.31 -19.92
CA CYS A 4 13.32 -25.97 -19.43
C CYS A 4 14.22 -27.17 -19.62
N ALA A 5 15.04 -27.07 -20.66
CA ALA A 5 15.98 -28.08 -21.06
C ALA A 5 17.07 -28.32 -20.01
N LYS A 6 17.39 -29.58 -19.83
CA LYS A 6 18.64 -30.22 -19.36
C LYS A 6 19.80 -29.25 -19.08
N GLN A 7 20.33 -29.31 -17.87
CA GLN A 7 21.74 -29.11 -17.62
C GLN A 7 22.30 -30.28 -16.82
N ASP A 8 23.18 -30.99 -17.49
CA ASP A 8 24.00 -32.08 -16.95
C ASP A 8 25.10 -31.53 -16.02
N ASN A 9 25.39 -32.37 -15.07
CA ASN A 9 26.38 -32.28 -14.01
C ASN A 9 27.81 -32.11 -14.54
N ALA A 10 28.61 -31.21 -13.95
CA ALA A 10 29.95 -31.51 -13.44
C ALA A 10 30.71 -30.21 -13.03
N GLY A 11 31.29 -30.20 -11.85
CA GLY A 11 32.29 -29.20 -11.49
C GLY A 11 32.31 -28.85 -10.00
N GLN A 12 32.84 -29.75 -9.16
CA GLN A 12 33.28 -29.39 -7.79
C GLN A 12 34.34 -28.29 -7.86
N SER A 13 34.08 -27.18 -7.19
CA SER A 13 35.10 -26.23 -6.79
C SER A 13 34.84 -25.79 -5.36
N THR A 14 35.68 -26.21 -4.45
CA THR A 14 35.74 -25.85 -3.05
C THR A 14 36.13 -24.40 -2.90
N VAL A 15 35.28 -23.58 -2.38
CA VAL A 15 35.60 -22.25 -1.85
C VAL A 15 35.12 -22.14 -0.41
N ASN A 16 36.04 -21.81 0.49
CA ASN A 16 35.86 -21.63 1.92
C ASN A 16 34.70 -20.71 2.23
N ALA A 17 33.68 -21.26 2.94
CA ALA A 17 32.59 -20.50 3.47
C ALA A 17 32.97 -19.89 4.82
N THR A 18 33.02 -18.58 4.88
CA THR A 18 32.99 -17.82 6.13
C THR A 18 31.59 -17.98 6.73
N SER A 19 31.50 -18.76 7.79
CA SER A 19 30.27 -19.06 8.52
C SER A 19 29.77 -17.80 9.22
N THR A 20 28.81 -17.11 8.63
CA THR A 20 28.01 -16.12 9.33
C THR A 20 26.84 -16.86 9.99
N THR A 21 26.89 -16.98 11.32
CA THR A 21 25.87 -17.60 12.15
C THR A 21 24.57 -16.79 12.01
N ILE A 22 23.63 -17.27 11.19
CA ILE A 22 22.27 -16.74 11.13
C ILE A 22 21.53 -17.34 12.33
N THR A 23 21.26 -16.49 13.32
CA THR A 23 20.43 -16.82 14.48
C THR A 23 19.04 -17.23 13.96
N GLU A 24 18.59 -18.44 14.27
CA GLU A 24 17.24 -18.93 13.98
C GLU A 24 16.20 -18.03 14.66
N LYS A 25 15.66 -17.10 13.90
CA LYS A 25 14.56 -16.24 14.33
C LYS A 25 13.25 -16.86 13.84
N THR A 26 12.70 -17.79 14.62
CA THR A 26 11.37 -18.36 14.39
C THR A 26 10.35 -17.22 14.25
N MET A 27 9.62 -17.16 13.13
CA MET A 27 8.51 -16.20 12.98
C MET A 27 7.43 -16.56 14.00
N LYS A 28 7.04 -15.59 14.85
CA LYS A 28 5.86 -15.74 15.71
C LYS A 28 4.64 -15.99 14.83
N SER A 29 3.72 -16.86 15.24
CA SER A 29 2.55 -17.29 14.43
C SER A 29 1.69 -16.10 13.96
N GLU A 30 1.74 -15.00 14.66
CA GLU A 30 1.00 -13.75 14.41
C GLU A 30 1.46 -12.98 13.16
N ASN A 31 2.70 -13.21 12.67
CA ASN A 31 3.28 -12.52 11.50
C ASN A 31 3.29 -13.37 10.22
N ARG A 32 2.56 -14.51 10.20
CA ARG A 32 2.58 -15.43 9.08
C ARG A 32 1.45 -15.26 8.06
N THR A 33 0.63 -14.25 8.17
CA THR A 33 -0.45 -14.01 7.20
C THR A 33 -0.08 -12.89 6.25
N ILE A 34 -0.35 -13.13 4.96
CA ILE A 34 -0.23 -12.14 3.90
C ILE A 34 -1.55 -12.06 3.12
N ARG A 35 -1.74 -10.97 2.40
CA ARG A 35 -2.87 -10.76 1.50
C ARG A 35 -2.39 -10.91 0.05
N LEU A 36 -3.15 -11.63 -0.75
CA LEU A 36 -3.03 -11.69 -2.21
C LEU A 36 -4.26 -11.03 -2.82
N ALA A 37 -4.07 -10.07 -3.71
CA ALA A 37 -5.15 -9.43 -4.45
C ALA A 37 -5.02 -9.72 -5.94
N SER A 38 -6.10 -10.16 -6.59
CA SER A 38 -6.19 -10.34 -8.04
C SER A 38 -7.63 -10.26 -8.51
N GLY A 39 -7.87 -9.64 -9.68
CA GLY A 39 -9.21 -9.53 -10.29
C GLY A 39 -10.23 -8.85 -9.37
N GLY A 40 -9.82 -7.88 -8.56
CA GLY A 40 -10.68 -7.17 -7.61
C GLY A 40 -11.08 -8.00 -6.36
N THR A 41 -10.46 -9.15 -6.14
CA THR A 41 -10.74 -10.03 -4.99
C THR A 41 -9.48 -10.20 -4.13
N ASP A 42 -9.66 -10.14 -2.81
CA ASP A 42 -8.62 -10.33 -1.83
C ASP A 42 -8.67 -11.73 -1.21
N TYR A 43 -7.50 -12.32 -1.06
CA TYR A 43 -7.30 -13.61 -0.43
C TYR A 43 -6.30 -13.50 0.71
N THR A 44 -6.55 -14.19 1.81
CA THR A 44 -5.58 -14.31 2.91
C THR A 44 -4.80 -15.62 2.74
N ALA A 45 -3.48 -15.53 2.73
CA ALA A 45 -2.60 -16.69 2.75
C ALA A 45 -1.80 -16.75 4.05
N THR A 46 -1.63 -17.96 4.56
CA THR A 46 -0.75 -18.24 5.70
C THR A 46 0.61 -18.70 5.16
N LEU A 47 1.67 -18.00 5.53
CA LEU A 47 3.04 -18.34 5.16
C LEU A 47 3.52 -19.59 5.90
N ALA A 48 4.28 -20.42 5.20
CA ALA A 48 4.99 -21.55 5.79
C ALA A 48 6.14 -21.07 6.70
N ASP A 49 6.57 -21.92 7.62
CA ASP A 49 7.73 -21.65 8.46
C ASP A 49 9.01 -22.07 7.76
N THR A 50 9.33 -21.35 6.69
CA THR A 50 10.53 -21.56 5.86
C THR A 50 11.29 -20.26 5.68
N ASP A 51 12.60 -20.34 5.45
CA ASP A 51 13.42 -19.15 5.17
C ASP A 51 12.97 -18.44 3.88
N ALA A 52 12.53 -19.21 2.88
CA ALA A 52 11.95 -18.68 1.65
C ALA A 52 10.72 -17.79 1.93
N ALA A 53 9.80 -18.29 2.74
CA ALA A 53 8.57 -17.56 3.10
C ALA A 53 8.88 -16.30 3.94
N ARG A 54 9.85 -16.35 4.85
CA ARG A 54 10.32 -15.19 5.61
C ARG A 54 10.89 -14.11 4.72
N LEU A 55 11.81 -14.48 3.83
CA LEU A 55 12.43 -13.52 2.91
C LEU A 55 11.44 -12.99 1.89
N LEU A 56 10.46 -13.79 1.44
CA LEU A 56 9.35 -13.29 0.62
C LEU A 56 8.57 -12.21 1.38
N ALA A 57 8.21 -12.48 2.65
CA ALA A 57 7.47 -11.54 3.49
C ALA A 57 8.24 -10.21 3.72
N GLU A 58 9.56 -10.24 3.78
CA GLU A 58 10.38 -9.04 3.91
C GLU A 58 10.36 -8.16 2.65
N ARG A 59 10.12 -8.76 1.48
CA ARG A 59 10.04 -8.07 0.18
C ARG A 59 8.67 -7.48 -0.13
N LEU A 60 7.66 -7.75 0.70
CA LEU A 60 6.30 -7.23 0.52
C LEU A 60 6.22 -5.72 0.83
N PRO A 61 5.43 -4.95 0.07
CA PRO A 61 4.51 -5.38 -0.98
C PRO A 61 5.21 -5.69 -2.32
N MET A 62 4.67 -6.65 -3.08
CA MET A 62 5.14 -6.99 -4.42
C MET A 62 3.94 -7.09 -5.37
N ARG A 63 4.11 -6.58 -6.59
CA ARG A 63 3.17 -6.72 -7.69
C ARG A 63 3.84 -7.56 -8.77
N LEU A 64 3.22 -8.67 -9.14
CA LEU A 64 3.76 -9.61 -10.11
C LEU A 64 2.78 -9.82 -11.25
N SER A 65 3.25 -9.66 -12.48
CA SER A 65 2.56 -10.18 -13.65
C SER A 65 2.83 -11.67 -13.72
N MET A 66 1.83 -12.47 -13.43
CA MET A 66 1.95 -13.94 -13.35
C MET A 66 1.39 -14.58 -14.61
N THR A 67 2.21 -15.40 -15.26
CA THR A 67 1.88 -16.10 -16.50
C THR A 67 1.05 -17.33 -16.22
N GLU A 68 0.05 -17.57 -17.08
CA GLU A 68 -0.78 -18.77 -17.05
C GLU A 68 0.00 -20.02 -17.47
N LEU A 69 -0.14 -21.10 -16.72
CA LEU A 69 0.45 -22.39 -17.08
C LEU A 69 -0.50 -23.54 -16.81
N ASN A 70 -0.69 -24.40 -17.82
CA ASN A 70 -1.42 -25.67 -17.79
C ASN A 70 -2.90 -25.60 -17.33
N GLY A 71 -3.49 -24.43 -17.19
CA GLY A 71 -4.87 -24.27 -16.72
C GLY A 71 -5.06 -24.62 -15.24
N ASN A 72 -3.99 -24.57 -14.42
CA ASN A 72 -4.01 -24.93 -13.00
C ASN A 72 -3.15 -24.05 -12.10
N GLU A 73 -2.27 -23.22 -12.67
CA GLU A 73 -1.31 -22.40 -11.91
C GLU A 73 -0.97 -21.10 -12.63
N LYS A 74 -0.54 -20.11 -11.85
CA LYS A 74 0.09 -18.88 -12.32
C LYS A 74 1.49 -18.80 -11.73
N TYR A 75 2.48 -18.39 -12.53
CA TYR A 75 3.84 -18.23 -12.06
C TYR A 75 4.48 -16.90 -12.46
N ALA A 76 5.44 -16.44 -11.67
CA ALA A 76 6.31 -15.31 -11.99
C ALA A 76 7.71 -15.56 -11.47
N ASN A 77 8.72 -15.11 -12.20
CA ASN A 77 10.09 -15.14 -11.74
C ASN A 77 10.41 -13.90 -10.89
N LEU A 78 10.96 -14.14 -9.72
CA LEU A 78 11.43 -13.10 -8.83
C LEU A 78 12.80 -12.57 -9.28
N ASP A 79 13.03 -11.28 -9.17
CA ASP A 79 14.31 -10.64 -9.52
C ASP A 79 15.49 -11.14 -8.69
N LYS A 80 15.22 -11.59 -7.46
CA LYS A 80 16.24 -12.13 -6.54
C LYS A 80 15.82 -13.50 -6.05
N PRO A 81 16.73 -14.49 -6.04
CA PRO A 81 16.41 -15.84 -5.57
C PRO A 81 16.01 -15.85 -4.07
N LEU A 82 15.33 -16.91 -3.70
CA LEU A 82 14.97 -17.25 -2.32
C LEU A 82 15.68 -18.53 -1.89
N PRO A 83 15.97 -18.72 -0.61
CA PRO A 83 16.48 -19.99 -0.10
C PRO A 83 15.54 -21.14 -0.43
N THR A 84 16.11 -22.30 -0.76
CA THR A 84 15.32 -23.46 -1.13
C THR A 84 15.34 -24.53 -0.03
N LYS A 85 14.18 -25.10 0.24
CA LYS A 85 14.01 -26.32 1.05
C LYS A 85 12.94 -27.16 0.36
N THR A 86 13.34 -27.85 -0.70
CA THR A 86 12.42 -28.61 -1.57
C THR A 86 11.94 -29.89 -0.91
N GLU A 87 10.67 -30.19 -1.04
CA GLU A 87 10.03 -31.44 -0.62
C GLU A 87 9.15 -32.00 -1.72
N LYS A 88 8.98 -33.32 -1.74
CA LYS A 88 8.01 -34.00 -2.63
C LYS A 88 6.61 -33.77 -2.12
N VAL A 89 5.85 -32.94 -2.81
CA VAL A 89 4.51 -32.55 -2.39
C VAL A 89 3.47 -33.64 -2.67
N ARG A 90 3.67 -34.47 -3.71
CA ARG A 90 2.77 -35.52 -4.25
C ARG A 90 1.46 -34.96 -4.78
N ARG A 91 0.77 -34.10 -4.04
CA ARG A 91 -0.48 -33.48 -4.40
C ARG A 91 -0.43 -31.98 -4.11
N ILE A 92 -0.80 -31.17 -5.09
CA ILE A 92 -1.02 -29.74 -4.99
C ILE A 92 -2.49 -29.52 -4.67
N GLU A 93 -2.77 -28.59 -3.78
CA GLU A 93 -4.13 -28.14 -3.50
C GLU A 93 -4.36 -26.73 -4.01
N ALA A 94 -5.58 -26.43 -4.44
CA ALA A 94 -5.95 -25.06 -4.80
C ALA A 94 -5.69 -24.11 -3.62
N GLY A 95 -4.98 -22.99 -3.89
CA GLY A 95 -4.53 -22.05 -2.88
C GLY A 95 -3.08 -22.26 -2.40
N ASP A 96 -2.42 -23.36 -2.79
CA ASP A 96 -0.99 -23.52 -2.48
C ASP A 96 -0.16 -22.44 -3.17
N VAL A 97 0.78 -21.85 -2.43
CA VAL A 97 1.79 -20.90 -2.92
C VAL A 97 3.16 -21.53 -2.69
N MET A 98 3.90 -21.75 -3.77
CA MET A 98 5.15 -22.50 -3.72
C MET A 98 6.23 -21.83 -4.56
N LEU A 99 7.47 -22.23 -4.32
CA LEU A 99 8.63 -21.85 -5.10
C LEU A 99 9.12 -23.08 -5.89
N TRP A 100 9.22 -22.93 -7.20
CA TRP A 100 9.89 -23.84 -8.12
C TRP A 100 11.30 -23.35 -8.41
N GLY A 101 12.29 -24.20 -8.22
CA GLY A 101 13.67 -23.70 -8.22
C GLY A 101 13.90 -22.71 -7.07
N ASP A 102 14.66 -21.66 -7.33
CA ASP A 102 15.02 -20.64 -6.33
C ASP A 102 14.36 -19.27 -6.56
N ASN A 103 13.70 -19.05 -7.70
CA ASN A 103 13.12 -17.75 -8.03
C ASN A 103 11.73 -17.80 -8.71
N CYS A 104 11.20 -18.96 -9.06
CA CYS A 104 9.89 -19.06 -9.70
C CYS A 104 8.79 -19.22 -8.64
N LEU A 105 8.07 -18.14 -8.36
CA LEU A 105 6.93 -18.13 -7.44
C LEU A 105 5.67 -18.61 -8.18
N VAL A 106 4.97 -19.59 -7.60
CA VAL A 106 3.79 -20.24 -8.21
C VAL A 106 2.59 -20.14 -7.29
N VAL A 107 1.44 -19.74 -7.83
CA VAL A 107 0.13 -19.77 -7.17
C VAL A 107 -0.75 -20.78 -7.86
N PHE A 108 -1.12 -21.84 -7.16
CA PHE A 108 -1.97 -22.90 -7.68
C PHE A 108 -3.45 -22.60 -7.42
N TYR A 109 -4.27 -22.66 -8.46
CA TYR A 109 -5.70 -22.40 -8.34
C TYR A 109 -6.59 -23.63 -8.63
N LYS A 110 -5.96 -24.80 -8.94
CA LYS A 110 -6.61 -26.12 -8.98
C LYS A 110 -5.77 -27.14 -8.25
N SER A 111 -6.44 -28.20 -7.78
CA SER A 111 -5.80 -29.35 -7.14
C SER A 111 -5.46 -30.41 -8.14
N PHE A 112 -4.27 -31.01 -8.06
CA PHE A 112 -3.81 -32.11 -8.92
C PHE A 112 -2.63 -32.85 -8.28
N ASP A 113 -2.37 -34.09 -8.77
CA ASP A 113 -1.22 -34.87 -8.34
C ASP A 113 0.03 -34.48 -9.14
N THR A 114 1.17 -34.34 -8.48
CA THR A 114 2.42 -33.94 -9.11
C THR A 114 3.60 -34.83 -8.69
N PRO A 115 4.51 -35.17 -9.62
CA PRO A 115 5.76 -35.86 -9.30
C PRO A 115 6.86 -34.89 -8.82
N TYR A 116 6.64 -33.58 -8.91
CA TYR A 116 7.64 -32.55 -8.69
C TYR A 116 7.82 -32.19 -7.21
N SER A 117 8.96 -31.58 -6.93
CA SER A 117 9.32 -31.07 -5.61
C SER A 117 9.30 -29.55 -5.63
N TYR A 118 8.84 -28.94 -4.53
CA TYR A 118 8.72 -27.48 -4.36
C TYR A 118 9.22 -27.08 -2.97
N THR A 119 9.58 -25.81 -2.82
CA THR A 119 9.72 -25.19 -1.50
C THR A 119 8.41 -24.49 -1.13
N ARG A 120 7.84 -24.82 0.04
CA ARG A 120 6.61 -24.19 0.48
C ARG A 120 6.82 -22.74 0.85
N ILE A 121 5.98 -21.88 0.28
CA ILE A 121 5.89 -20.45 0.65
C ILE A 121 4.69 -20.20 1.55
N GLY A 122 3.55 -20.79 1.24
CA GLY A 122 2.33 -20.61 2.02
C GLY A 122 1.11 -21.23 1.38
N ARG A 123 -0.07 -20.90 1.93
CA ARG A 123 -1.35 -21.37 1.42
C ARG A 123 -2.45 -20.33 1.64
N ILE A 124 -3.27 -20.09 0.63
CA ILE A 124 -4.49 -19.30 0.71
C ILE A 124 -5.52 -20.08 1.55
N SER A 125 -6.04 -19.45 2.58
CA SER A 125 -6.93 -20.09 3.57
C SER A 125 -8.28 -20.48 2.99
N ASP A 126 -8.84 -19.66 2.09
CA ASP A 126 -10.05 -19.94 1.31
C ASP A 126 -9.78 -19.63 -0.16
N ALA A 127 -9.57 -20.69 -0.94
CA ALA A 127 -9.32 -20.58 -2.38
C ALA A 127 -10.61 -20.54 -3.23
N LYS A 128 -11.78 -20.39 -2.61
CA LYS A 128 -13.05 -20.30 -3.34
C LYS A 128 -13.06 -19.04 -4.23
N GLY A 129 -13.27 -19.26 -5.52
CA GLY A 129 -13.27 -18.18 -6.51
C GLY A 129 -11.88 -17.78 -7.03
N LEU A 130 -10.79 -18.33 -6.50
CA LEU A 130 -9.42 -17.98 -6.90
C LEU A 130 -9.18 -18.17 -8.40
N ALA A 131 -9.63 -19.29 -8.98
CA ALA A 131 -9.52 -19.54 -10.42
C ALA A 131 -10.25 -18.47 -11.26
N LYS A 132 -11.40 -17.98 -10.77
CA LYS A 132 -12.17 -16.91 -11.43
C LYS A 132 -11.45 -15.57 -11.36
N SER A 133 -10.89 -15.23 -10.19
CA SER A 133 -10.15 -13.96 -9.98
C SER A 133 -8.87 -13.91 -10.80
N LEU A 134 -8.16 -15.03 -10.91
CA LEU A 134 -6.94 -15.13 -11.71
C LEU A 134 -7.21 -15.18 -13.23
N GLY A 135 -8.44 -15.54 -13.65
CA GLY A 135 -8.82 -15.60 -15.06
C GLY A 135 -8.08 -16.69 -15.86
N ASN A 136 -8.36 -16.74 -17.17
CA ASN A 136 -7.82 -17.76 -18.07
C ASN A 136 -6.49 -17.38 -18.76
N GLY A 137 -6.07 -16.11 -18.67
CA GLY A 137 -4.81 -15.61 -19.22
C GLY A 137 -3.85 -15.19 -18.12
N ASP A 138 -2.82 -14.43 -18.46
CA ASP A 138 -1.91 -13.84 -17.49
C ASP A 138 -2.68 -12.94 -16.51
N ALA A 139 -2.23 -12.90 -15.27
CA ALA A 139 -2.90 -12.17 -14.20
C ALA A 139 -1.92 -11.30 -13.42
N GLU A 140 -2.37 -10.11 -13.03
CA GLU A 140 -1.65 -9.34 -12.05
C GLU A 140 -2.05 -9.78 -10.64
N VAL A 141 -1.05 -10.12 -9.84
CA VAL A 141 -1.23 -10.53 -8.44
C VAL A 141 -0.41 -9.62 -7.53
N VAL A 142 -1.08 -9.01 -6.58
CA VAL A 142 -0.44 -8.15 -5.58
C VAL A 142 -0.33 -8.91 -4.26
N PHE A 143 0.90 -9.10 -3.81
CA PHE A 143 1.22 -9.69 -2.51
C PHE A 143 1.50 -8.58 -1.52
N GLN A 144 0.78 -8.55 -0.40
CA GLN A 144 0.90 -7.53 0.64
C GLN A 144 1.00 -8.18 2.03
N ARG A 145 1.61 -7.48 2.98
CA ARG A 145 1.54 -7.90 4.38
C ARG A 145 0.08 -7.82 4.84
N ASN A 146 -0.37 -8.84 5.55
CA ASN A 146 -1.68 -8.76 6.20
C ASN A 146 -1.52 -7.91 7.47
N GLU A 147 -1.86 -6.63 7.40
CA GLU A 147 -1.69 -5.69 8.51
C GLU A 147 -2.66 -5.93 9.68
N ASN A 148 -3.47 -7.01 9.60
CA ASN A 148 -4.47 -7.36 10.62
C ASN A 148 -3.97 -8.33 11.72
N VAL A 149 -2.67 -8.65 11.81
CA VAL A 149 -2.16 -9.56 12.85
C VAL A 149 -0.97 -8.94 13.58
N GLY A 150 -1.27 -8.00 14.42
CA GLY A 150 -0.37 -7.46 15.43
C GLY A 150 -1.15 -7.15 16.69
N SER A 151 -1.16 -8.12 17.62
CA SER A 151 -1.63 -7.97 19.00
C SER A 151 -3.14 -7.85 19.22
N ALA A 152 -3.85 -8.98 19.13
CA ALA A 152 -5.13 -9.12 19.81
C ALA A 152 -4.90 -9.46 21.28
N ASN A 153 -4.74 -8.46 22.14
CA ASN A 153 -5.15 -8.58 23.53
C ASN A 153 -6.68 -8.68 23.55
N LYS A 154 -7.21 -9.78 24.08
CA LYS A 154 -8.64 -9.97 24.33
C LYS A 154 -9.18 -8.77 25.12
N GLY A 155 -10.10 -8.01 24.50
CA GLY A 155 -10.90 -7.08 25.27
C GLY A 155 -11.32 -5.77 24.60
N GLU A 156 -10.82 -5.43 23.37
CA GLU A 156 -11.35 -4.29 22.64
C GLU A 156 -11.35 -4.60 21.14
N THR A 157 -12.43 -4.32 20.42
CA THR A 157 -12.47 -4.25 18.97
C THR A 157 -11.44 -3.20 18.54
N ALA A 158 -10.23 -3.65 18.16
CA ALA A 158 -9.17 -2.77 17.72
C ALA A 158 -9.59 -2.13 16.40
N THR A 159 -10.21 -0.98 16.47
CA THR A 159 -10.44 -0.09 15.33
C THR A 159 -9.09 0.22 14.70
N ALA A 160 -8.92 -0.02 13.40
CA ALA A 160 -7.71 0.36 12.68
C ALA A 160 -7.44 1.84 12.97
N LYS A 161 -6.23 2.15 13.46
CA LYS A 161 -5.83 3.52 13.78
C LYS A 161 -4.83 4.01 12.74
N PHE A 162 -4.77 5.32 12.53
CA PHE A 162 -3.81 5.98 11.66
C PHE A 162 -2.37 5.45 11.80
N TYR A 163 -1.93 5.17 13.03
CA TYR A 163 -0.57 4.71 13.32
C TYR A 163 -0.19 3.32 12.78
N ASN A 164 -1.17 2.55 12.31
CA ASN A 164 -0.93 1.22 11.75
C ASN A 164 -0.46 1.26 10.29
N TYR A 165 -0.44 2.43 9.66
CA TYR A 165 -0.10 2.57 8.25
C TYR A 165 1.36 2.90 8.03
N THR A 166 1.83 2.58 6.82
CA THR A 166 3.19 2.86 6.37
C THR A 166 3.11 3.41 4.96
N LEU A 167 3.86 4.47 4.69
CA LEU A 167 3.99 5.10 3.38
C LEU A 167 5.44 4.99 2.90
N LEU A 168 5.67 5.33 1.65
CA LEU A 168 7.02 5.57 1.11
C LEU A 168 7.22 7.08 0.97
N SER A 169 8.38 7.58 1.38
CA SER A 169 8.81 8.96 1.10
C SER A 169 9.01 9.16 -0.40
N GLN A 170 9.14 10.39 -0.84
CA GLN A 170 9.47 10.71 -2.23
C GLN A 170 10.81 10.10 -2.70
N THR A 171 11.72 9.75 -1.78
CA THR A 171 12.97 9.03 -2.04
C THR A 171 12.82 7.51 -1.99
N GLY A 172 11.63 6.98 -1.67
CA GLY A 172 11.35 5.55 -1.56
C GLY A 172 11.65 4.95 -0.18
N GLU A 173 11.99 5.76 0.82
CA GLU A 173 12.20 5.29 2.19
C GLU A 173 10.88 4.97 2.89
N THR A 174 10.90 3.96 3.74
CA THR A 174 9.73 3.55 4.53
C THR A 174 9.44 4.53 5.66
N VAL A 175 8.25 5.11 5.67
CA VAL A 175 7.76 6.05 6.68
C VAL A 175 6.58 5.43 7.42
N LYS A 176 6.80 5.00 8.66
CA LYS A 176 5.73 4.47 9.52
C LYS A 176 4.96 5.62 10.16
N MET A 177 3.63 5.56 10.12
CA MET A 177 2.78 6.62 10.69
C MET A 177 2.84 6.66 12.22
N ASP A 178 3.29 5.60 12.88
CA ASP A 178 3.46 5.58 14.34
C ASP A 178 4.56 6.52 14.85
N ARG A 179 5.49 6.96 13.99
CA ARG A 179 6.49 8.00 14.32
C ARG A 179 5.86 9.35 14.67
N PHE A 180 4.62 9.56 14.28
CA PHE A 180 3.86 10.78 14.54
C PHE A 180 2.94 10.69 15.75
N LYS A 181 3.07 9.64 16.58
CA LYS A 181 2.31 9.51 17.83
C LYS A 181 2.47 10.75 18.71
N GLY A 182 1.33 11.24 19.24
CA GLY A 182 1.31 12.44 20.08
C GLY A 182 1.32 13.76 19.29
N LYS A 183 1.43 13.73 17.96
CA LYS A 183 1.26 14.90 17.09
C LYS A 183 -0.16 14.96 16.51
N VAL A 184 -0.62 16.15 16.20
CA VAL A 184 -1.73 16.38 15.26
C VAL A 184 -1.16 16.25 13.85
N VAL A 185 -1.79 15.45 12.99
CA VAL A 185 -1.30 15.23 11.62
C VAL A 185 -2.32 15.72 10.59
N LEU A 186 -1.87 16.52 9.64
CA LEU A 186 -2.64 16.91 8.45
C LEU A 186 -2.15 16.10 7.25
N ILE A 187 -3.02 15.25 6.70
CA ILE A 187 -2.76 14.54 5.43
C ILE A 187 -3.43 15.32 4.31
N VAL A 188 -2.69 15.59 3.23
CA VAL A 188 -3.22 16.30 2.06
C VAL A 188 -2.79 15.62 0.76
N ASN A 189 -3.72 15.40 -0.18
CA ASN A 189 -3.36 14.99 -1.54
C ASN A 189 -3.19 16.22 -2.42
N THR A 190 -2.07 16.30 -3.11
CA THR A 190 -1.65 17.51 -3.81
C THR A 190 -1.41 17.32 -5.30
N ALA A 191 -1.20 18.41 -6.02
CA ALA A 191 -0.82 18.41 -7.42
C ALA A 191 -0.10 19.74 -7.77
N THR A 192 0.80 19.69 -8.76
CA THR A 192 1.63 20.83 -9.19
C THR A 192 0.99 21.71 -10.26
N ALA A 193 -0.02 21.21 -10.96
CA ALA A 193 -0.69 21.93 -12.07
C ALA A 193 -2.21 22.08 -11.84
N CYS A 194 -2.63 22.26 -10.59
CA CYS A 194 -4.02 22.38 -10.18
C CYS A 194 -4.37 23.86 -9.89
N GLY A 195 -5.63 24.25 -10.10
CA GLY A 195 -6.10 25.58 -9.67
C GLY A 195 -5.96 25.83 -8.16
N PHE A 196 -5.86 24.76 -7.36
CA PHE A 196 -5.62 24.83 -5.90
C PHE A 196 -4.14 24.73 -5.51
N THR A 197 -3.19 24.60 -6.45
CA THR A 197 -1.74 24.54 -6.16
C THR A 197 -1.24 25.70 -5.29
N PRO A 198 -1.78 26.95 -5.40
CA PRO A 198 -1.40 28.02 -4.47
C PRO A 198 -1.66 27.73 -2.99
N GLN A 199 -2.43 26.71 -2.64
CA GLN A 199 -2.61 26.30 -1.24
C GLN A 199 -1.33 25.77 -0.58
N TYR A 200 -0.30 25.43 -1.34
CA TYR A 200 1.01 25.12 -0.75
C TYR A 200 1.55 26.29 0.12
N GLU A 201 1.30 27.54 -0.28
CA GLU A 201 1.75 28.69 0.49
C GLU A 201 1.12 28.77 1.90
N PRO A 202 -0.23 28.77 2.06
CA PRO A 202 -0.83 28.74 3.39
C PRO A 202 -0.55 27.44 4.16
N LEU A 203 -0.37 26.29 3.50
CA LEU A 203 0.02 25.03 4.16
C LEU A 203 1.41 25.17 4.79
N GLU A 204 2.39 25.68 4.05
CA GLU A 204 3.74 25.90 4.57
C GLU A 204 3.75 26.93 5.71
N LYS A 205 2.98 28.00 5.59
CA LYS A 205 2.84 28.98 6.67
C LYS A 205 2.27 28.35 7.95
N ILE A 206 1.23 27.51 7.83
CA ILE A 206 0.65 26.77 8.96
C ILE A 206 1.68 25.82 9.55
N TYR A 207 2.43 25.11 8.70
CA TYR A 207 3.46 24.17 9.13
C TYR A 207 4.54 24.86 9.96
N ARG A 208 5.14 25.92 9.45
CA ARG A 208 6.18 26.69 10.15
C ARG A 208 5.70 27.26 11.49
N GLU A 209 4.45 27.69 11.56
CA GLU A 209 3.91 28.28 12.79
C GLU A 209 3.58 27.21 13.86
N LEU A 210 3.17 26.00 13.44
CA LEU A 210 2.60 25.01 14.35
C LEU A 210 3.42 23.72 14.49
N HIS A 211 4.46 23.50 13.67
CA HIS A 211 5.28 22.28 13.74
C HIS A 211 5.88 22.05 15.12
N ASP A 212 6.52 23.05 15.69
CA ASP A 212 7.13 22.98 17.02
C ASP A 212 6.09 22.87 18.16
N LYS A 213 4.82 23.16 17.85
CA LYS A 213 3.69 23.00 18.77
C LYS A 213 3.02 21.63 18.67
N GLY A 214 3.53 20.78 17.78
CA GLY A 214 3.09 19.39 17.62
C GLY A 214 2.20 19.11 16.41
N LEU A 215 2.25 19.96 15.36
CA LEU A 215 1.68 19.65 14.04
C LEU A 215 2.68 18.86 13.22
N GLU A 216 2.15 17.93 12.41
CA GLU A 216 2.84 17.39 11.24
C GLU A 216 1.96 17.56 10.01
N ILE A 217 2.55 17.86 8.84
CA ILE A 217 1.86 17.84 7.55
C ILE A 217 2.52 16.79 6.69
N ILE A 218 1.70 15.93 6.07
CA ILE A 218 2.14 14.88 5.15
C ILE A 218 1.52 15.14 3.79
N ASP A 219 2.37 15.49 2.84
CA ASP A 219 2.02 15.73 1.45
C ASP A 219 2.06 14.42 0.65
N ILE A 220 0.97 14.09 -0.05
CA ILE A 220 0.89 12.90 -0.91
C ILE A 220 0.45 13.34 -2.31
N PRO A 221 1.38 13.58 -3.24
CA PRO A 221 1.02 13.96 -4.61
C PRO A 221 0.15 12.91 -5.28
N CYS A 222 -0.85 13.36 -6.06
CA CYS A 222 -1.81 12.48 -6.73
C CYS A 222 -2.11 12.96 -8.15
N ASN A 223 -2.02 12.04 -9.13
CA ASN A 223 -2.25 12.37 -10.54
C ASN A 223 -3.64 11.98 -11.06
N GLN A 224 -4.56 11.53 -10.19
CA GLN A 224 -5.87 11.01 -10.60
C GLN A 224 -6.86 12.12 -11.05
N PHE A 225 -6.63 13.37 -10.69
CA PHE A 225 -7.54 14.47 -10.95
C PHE A 225 -7.01 15.33 -12.10
N GLY A 226 -7.46 15.05 -13.31
CA GLY A 226 -7.11 15.79 -14.53
C GLY A 226 -5.63 15.70 -14.89
N SER A 227 -4.90 14.67 -14.43
CA SER A 227 -3.46 14.49 -14.65
C SER A 227 -2.63 15.71 -14.23
N GLN A 228 -3.01 16.34 -13.11
CA GLN A 228 -2.42 17.61 -12.64
C GLN A 228 -1.14 17.44 -11.79
N ALA A 229 -0.64 16.21 -11.63
CA ALA A 229 0.67 15.91 -11.02
C ALA A 229 1.50 15.01 -11.95
N PRO A 230 1.85 15.44 -13.19
CA PRO A 230 2.47 14.56 -14.18
C PRO A 230 3.94 14.24 -13.88
N GLY A 231 4.66 15.08 -13.16
CA GLY A 231 6.09 14.93 -12.85
C GLY A 231 6.42 13.67 -12.05
N THR A 232 7.70 13.29 -12.03
CA THR A 232 8.25 12.29 -11.10
C THR A 232 8.16 12.79 -9.65
N ASP A 233 8.43 11.92 -8.68
CA ASP A 233 8.47 12.32 -7.26
C ASP A 233 9.53 13.43 -7.03
N GLU A 234 10.69 13.34 -7.67
CA GLU A 234 11.78 14.32 -7.60
C GLU A 234 11.39 15.66 -8.25
N GLU A 235 10.77 15.64 -9.42
CA GLU A 235 10.32 16.85 -10.12
C GLU A 235 9.23 17.58 -9.31
N ILE A 236 8.29 16.84 -8.72
CA ILE A 236 7.24 17.39 -7.87
C ILE A 236 7.87 18.02 -6.61
N HIS A 237 8.80 17.31 -5.96
CA HIS A 237 9.50 17.82 -4.78
C HIS A 237 10.27 19.11 -5.10
N THR A 238 11.02 19.11 -6.19
CA THR A 238 11.76 20.29 -6.66
C THR A 238 10.83 21.47 -6.94
N PHE A 239 9.69 21.22 -7.62
CA PHE A 239 8.68 22.24 -7.86
C PHE A 239 8.15 22.87 -6.57
N CYS A 240 7.76 22.04 -5.60
CA CYS A 240 7.20 22.50 -4.33
C CYS A 240 8.24 23.30 -3.50
N THR A 241 9.47 22.82 -3.46
CA THR A 241 10.56 23.48 -2.74
C THR A 241 10.92 24.84 -3.37
N LEU A 242 11.07 24.89 -4.69
CA LEU A 242 11.50 26.13 -5.38
C LEU A 242 10.39 27.18 -5.43
N ASN A 243 9.11 26.80 -5.59
CA ASN A 243 8.03 27.75 -5.78
C ASN A 243 7.29 28.13 -4.49
N TYR A 244 7.28 27.24 -3.50
CA TYR A 244 6.52 27.41 -2.25
C TYR A 244 7.37 27.27 -1.00
N ASN A 245 8.68 26.99 -1.12
CA ASN A 245 9.60 26.74 -0.01
C ASN A 245 9.07 25.71 0.99
N THR A 246 8.41 24.64 0.50
CA THR A 246 7.82 23.61 1.33
C THR A 246 8.90 22.88 2.14
N THR A 247 8.63 22.67 3.43
CA THR A 247 9.55 22.00 4.36
C THR A 247 8.91 20.78 5.03
N PHE A 248 7.61 20.56 4.87
CA PHE A 248 6.92 19.38 5.39
C PHE A 248 7.21 18.13 4.54
N PRO A 249 7.13 16.93 5.16
CA PRO A 249 7.40 15.66 4.48
C PRO A 249 6.50 15.41 3.26
N GLN A 250 7.14 15.12 2.13
CA GLN A 250 6.47 14.65 0.92
C GLN A 250 6.63 13.14 0.77
N MET A 251 5.52 12.47 0.52
CA MET A 251 5.48 11.03 0.24
C MET A 251 5.52 10.79 -1.28
N LYS A 252 5.74 9.54 -1.64
CA LYS A 252 5.68 9.08 -3.02
C LYS A 252 4.30 9.36 -3.62
N LYS A 253 4.28 9.87 -4.86
CA LYS A 253 3.06 10.07 -5.63
C LYS A 253 2.22 8.79 -5.68
N SER A 254 0.95 8.89 -5.31
CA SER A 254 0.10 7.72 -5.09
C SER A 254 -1.35 7.99 -5.45
N ASP A 255 -2.10 6.91 -5.66
CA ASP A 255 -3.53 6.96 -5.87
C ASP A 255 -4.28 7.09 -4.53
N VAL A 256 -5.33 7.91 -4.54
CA VAL A 256 -6.20 8.17 -3.38
C VAL A 256 -7.59 7.55 -3.52
N ASN A 257 -7.96 7.13 -4.73
CA ASN A 257 -9.21 6.45 -5.06
C ASN A 257 -8.99 5.22 -5.91
N GLY A 258 -10.00 4.33 -5.94
CA GLY A 258 -10.01 3.14 -6.78
C GLY A 258 -9.18 1.99 -6.21
N GLU A 259 -8.96 1.01 -7.05
CA GLU A 259 -8.32 -0.27 -6.67
C GLU A 259 -6.87 -0.10 -6.19
N HIS A 260 -6.16 0.89 -6.76
CA HIS A 260 -4.74 1.12 -6.47
C HIS A 260 -4.49 2.19 -5.39
N GLN A 261 -5.56 2.66 -4.73
CA GLN A 261 -5.44 3.66 -3.67
C GLN A 261 -4.55 3.18 -2.53
N LEU A 262 -3.84 4.10 -1.91
CA LEU A 262 -3.15 3.80 -0.66
C LEU A 262 -4.14 3.28 0.39
N PRO A 263 -3.82 2.18 1.13
CA PRO A 263 -4.66 1.68 2.22
C PRO A 263 -5.00 2.76 3.26
N LEU A 264 -4.08 3.70 3.50
CA LEU A 264 -4.32 4.85 4.35
C LEU A 264 -5.53 5.67 3.86
N TYR A 265 -5.67 5.94 2.54
CA TYR A 265 -6.83 6.70 2.03
C TYR A 265 -8.14 5.94 2.13
N ALA A 266 -8.13 4.60 1.97
CA ALA A 266 -9.31 3.79 2.24
C ALA A 266 -9.78 3.95 3.69
N TYR A 267 -8.85 3.93 4.64
CA TYR A 267 -9.12 4.19 6.06
C TYR A 267 -9.62 5.61 6.30
N LEU A 268 -8.91 6.63 5.83
CA LEU A 268 -9.29 8.03 6.03
C LEU A 268 -10.72 8.32 5.55
N LYS A 269 -11.05 7.83 4.34
CA LYS A 269 -12.38 7.97 3.74
C LYS A 269 -13.47 7.21 4.50
N SER A 270 -13.14 6.08 5.11
CA SER A 270 -14.09 5.33 5.96
C SER A 270 -14.40 6.04 7.27
N GLN A 271 -13.48 6.86 7.78
CA GLN A 271 -13.66 7.61 9.03
C GLN A 271 -14.37 8.94 8.81
N LYS A 272 -14.07 9.64 7.71
CA LYS A 272 -14.66 10.93 7.33
C LYS A 272 -15.01 10.95 5.85
N GLY A 273 -16.29 10.78 5.55
CA GLY A 273 -16.85 10.85 4.20
C GLY A 273 -16.85 12.26 3.62
N PHE A 274 -17.26 12.36 2.36
CA PHE A 274 -17.52 13.63 1.70
C PHE A 274 -18.77 14.29 2.30
N ASN A 275 -18.69 15.58 2.61
CA ASN A 275 -19.80 16.34 3.19
C ASN A 275 -20.03 17.68 2.45
N GLY A 276 -19.80 17.68 1.13
CA GLY A 276 -19.98 18.86 0.28
C GLY A 276 -18.77 19.80 0.26
N PHE A 277 -18.81 20.75 -0.67
CA PHE A 277 -17.75 21.76 -0.90
C PHE A 277 -17.96 23.04 -0.08
N GLY A 278 -18.98 23.09 0.80
CA GLY A 278 -19.36 24.34 1.47
C GLY A 278 -20.02 25.34 0.53
N GLU A 279 -19.88 26.62 0.81
CA GLU A 279 -20.51 27.72 0.08
C GLU A 279 -19.48 28.60 -0.66
N GLY A 280 -19.93 29.38 -1.64
CA GLY A 280 -19.14 30.35 -2.38
C GLY A 280 -18.81 29.92 -3.81
N LYS A 281 -18.29 30.87 -4.59
CA LYS A 281 -18.06 30.72 -6.04
C LYS A 281 -17.19 29.49 -6.39
N MET A 282 -16.16 29.21 -5.62
CA MET A 282 -15.27 28.06 -5.88
C MET A 282 -16.01 26.73 -5.62
N ALA A 283 -16.84 26.68 -4.57
CA ALA A 283 -17.67 25.52 -4.28
C ALA A 283 -18.71 25.27 -5.40
N ASP A 284 -19.31 26.34 -5.93
CA ASP A 284 -20.26 26.26 -7.07
C ASP A 284 -19.56 25.76 -8.33
N LEU A 285 -18.36 26.27 -8.63
CA LEU A 285 -17.55 25.81 -9.75
C LEU A 285 -17.18 24.33 -9.62
N MET A 286 -16.79 23.89 -8.44
CA MET A 286 -16.45 22.48 -8.19
C MET A 286 -17.68 21.57 -8.33
N ARG A 287 -18.84 21.97 -7.79
CA ARG A 287 -20.12 21.25 -7.97
C ARG A 287 -20.47 21.12 -9.44
N GLY A 288 -20.43 22.24 -10.18
CA GLY A 288 -20.75 22.27 -11.61
C GLY A 288 -19.77 21.46 -12.46
N HIS A 289 -18.48 21.45 -12.11
CA HIS A 289 -17.47 20.66 -12.79
C HIS A 289 -17.68 19.16 -12.54
N LEU A 290 -17.82 18.74 -11.29
CA LEU A 290 -17.97 17.34 -10.93
C LEU A 290 -19.29 16.74 -11.40
N ALA A 291 -20.39 17.49 -11.36
CA ALA A 291 -21.68 17.03 -11.89
C ALA A 291 -21.62 16.67 -13.38
N LYS A 292 -20.71 17.31 -14.16
CA LYS A 292 -20.51 17.01 -15.58
C LYS A 292 -19.66 15.76 -15.83
N ILE A 293 -18.62 15.55 -15.02
CA ILE A 293 -17.66 14.46 -15.25
C ILE A 293 -17.99 13.19 -14.47
N ASN A 294 -18.71 13.29 -13.36
CA ASN A 294 -19.12 12.20 -12.51
C ASN A 294 -20.48 12.49 -11.85
N PRO A 295 -21.60 12.35 -12.60
CA PRO A 295 -22.94 12.50 -12.02
C PRO A 295 -23.12 11.53 -10.85
N GLY A 296 -23.45 12.04 -9.67
CA GLY A 296 -23.57 11.21 -8.46
C GLY A 296 -22.29 11.12 -7.64
N TYR A 297 -21.28 11.95 -7.91
CA TYR A 297 -20.05 12.03 -7.11
C TYR A 297 -20.30 12.17 -5.60
N GLU A 298 -21.43 12.76 -5.21
CA GLU A 298 -21.82 12.97 -3.82
C GLU A 298 -22.11 11.66 -3.06
N ASN A 299 -22.44 10.57 -3.78
CA ASN A 299 -22.87 9.31 -3.19
C ASN A 299 -21.71 8.43 -2.68
N SER A 300 -20.47 8.88 -2.78
CA SER A 300 -19.30 8.13 -2.29
C SER A 300 -18.45 8.96 -1.34
N SER A 301 -17.68 8.28 -0.50
CA SER A 301 -16.67 8.90 0.36
C SER A 301 -15.37 9.25 -0.37
N ASP A 302 -15.25 8.92 -1.65
CA ASP A 302 -14.05 9.17 -2.44
C ASP A 302 -13.56 10.61 -2.38
N ILE A 303 -12.27 10.80 -2.57
CA ILE A 303 -11.66 12.12 -2.74
C ILE A 303 -12.21 12.72 -4.03
N LYS A 304 -12.68 13.95 -3.98
CA LYS A 304 -13.32 14.59 -5.12
C LYS A 304 -12.35 15.40 -5.98
N TRP A 305 -11.28 15.91 -5.36
CA TRP A 305 -10.29 16.72 -6.06
C TRP A 305 -8.97 16.79 -5.30
N ASN A 306 -7.93 17.34 -5.93
CA ASN A 306 -6.66 17.67 -5.27
C ASN A 306 -6.86 18.65 -4.12
N PHE A 307 -5.99 18.60 -3.14
CA PHE A 307 -6.00 19.42 -1.92
C PHE A 307 -7.15 19.11 -0.94
N THR A 308 -7.70 17.88 -0.99
CA THR A 308 -8.52 17.36 0.11
C THR A 308 -7.63 17.04 1.31
N LYS A 309 -8.06 17.41 2.48
CA LYS A 309 -7.28 17.35 3.73
C LYS A 309 -7.99 16.52 4.78
N PHE A 310 -7.23 15.71 5.53
CA PHE A 310 -7.72 15.00 6.72
C PHE A 310 -6.90 15.42 7.93
N VAL A 311 -7.56 15.68 9.05
CA VAL A 311 -6.90 15.95 10.33
C VAL A 311 -7.01 14.75 11.23
N ILE A 312 -5.87 14.33 11.78
CA ILE A 312 -5.71 13.24 12.73
C ILE A 312 -5.30 13.85 14.08
N ASP A 313 -5.99 13.48 15.16
CA ASP A 313 -5.69 13.93 16.51
C ASP A 313 -4.44 13.23 17.07
N ARG A 314 -3.99 13.66 18.26
CA ARG A 314 -2.83 13.11 18.98
C ARG A 314 -2.98 11.63 19.34
N SER A 315 -4.20 11.09 19.32
CA SER A 315 -4.52 9.70 19.61
C SER A 315 -4.64 8.81 18.36
N GLY A 316 -4.47 9.41 17.15
CA GLY A 316 -4.55 8.70 15.87
C GLY A 316 -5.96 8.56 15.32
N ASN A 317 -6.95 9.31 15.83
CA ASN A 317 -8.30 9.32 15.29
C ASN A 317 -8.42 10.36 14.19
N VAL A 318 -9.14 10.04 13.11
CA VAL A 318 -9.45 11.01 12.05
C VAL A 318 -10.61 11.89 12.53
N VAL A 319 -10.32 13.15 12.81
CA VAL A 319 -11.29 14.08 13.45
C VAL A 319 -11.97 15.02 12.46
N ALA A 320 -11.34 15.32 11.32
CA ALA A 320 -11.93 16.17 10.29
C ALA A 320 -11.49 15.77 8.87
N ARG A 321 -12.32 16.15 7.90
CA ARG A 321 -12.03 16.20 6.48
C ARG A 321 -12.41 17.58 5.96
N PHE A 322 -11.54 18.18 5.15
CA PHE A 322 -11.75 19.45 4.48
C PHE A 322 -11.55 19.29 2.98
N GLU A 323 -12.52 19.70 2.20
CA GLU A 323 -12.40 19.77 0.75
C GLU A 323 -11.49 20.93 0.31
N PRO A 324 -11.00 20.95 -0.94
CA PRO A 324 -10.09 22.00 -1.41
C PRO A 324 -10.67 23.43 -1.33
N THR A 325 -11.98 23.55 -1.29
CA THR A 325 -12.70 24.84 -1.19
C THR A 325 -12.77 25.41 0.23
N ALA A 326 -12.34 24.63 1.24
CA ALA A 326 -12.36 25.09 2.62
C ALA A 326 -11.40 26.28 2.82
N ASP A 327 -11.84 27.24 3.63
CA ASP A 327 -11.00 28.37 4.05
C ASP A 327 -9.81 27.86 4.87
N MET A 328 -8.60 28.26 4.47
CA MET A 328 -7.36 27.82 5.10
C MET A 328 -7.18 28.37 6.52
N GLU A 329 -7.75 29.53 6.85
CA GLU A 329 -7.76 30.04 8.24
C GLU A 329 -8.69 29.20 9.13
N ALA A 330 -9.83 28.72 8.60
CA ALA A 330 -10.69 27.78 9.31
C ALA A 330 -10.01 26.42 9.54
N VAL A 331 -9.26 25.92 8.55
CA VAL A 331 -8.43 24.71 8.70
C VAL A 331 -7.38 24.90 9.79
N LYS A 332 -6.66 26.02 9.77
CA LYS A 332 -5.66 26.38 10.79
C LYS A 332 -6.28 26.46 12.20
N ALA A 333 -7.40 27.16 12.33
CA ALA A 333 -8.09 27.31 13.62
C ALA A 333 -8.52 25.93 14.18
N PHE A 334 -8.99 25.01 13.33
CA PHE A 334 -9.32 23.65 13.73
C PHE A 334 -8.09 22.90 14.23
N ILE A 335 -6.97 22.93 13.47
CA ILE A 335 -5.70 22.30 13.85
C ILE A 335 -5.20 22.83 15.19
N MET A 336 -5.23 24.17 15.41
CA MET A 336 -4.82 24.77 16.67
C MET A 336 -5.64 24.27 17.86
N LYS A 337 -6.95 24.11 17.68
CA LYS A 337 -7.83 23.54 18.70
C LYS A 337 -7.46 22.08 19.03
N GLU A 338 -7.11 21.26 18.02
CA GLU A 338 -6.69 19.89 18.25
C GLU A 338 -5.31 19.80 18.95
N ILE A 339 -4.41 20.71 18.65
CA ILE A 339 -3.10 20.81 19.31
C ILE A 339 -3.23 21.14 20.82
N GLN A 340 -4.24 21.92 21.20
CA GLN A 340 -4.49 22.33 22.58
C GLN A 340 -5.17 21.26 23.45
N LYS A 341 -5.69 20.18 22.86
CA LYS A 341 -6.26 19.04 23.58
C LYS A 341 -5.16 18.12 24.12
#